data_a578a81d9342363d5380817a9a8eb762
#
_entry.id   a578a81d9342363d5380817a9a8eb762
#
_cell.length_a   1.000
_cell.length_b   1.000
_cell.length_c   1.000
_cell.angle_alpha   90.00
_cell.angle_beta   90.00
_cell.angle_gamma   90.00
#
_symmetry.space_group_name_H-M   'P 1'
#
loop_
_entity.id
_entity.type
_entity.pdbx_description
1 polymer ?
#
loop_
_entity_poly.entity_id
_entity_poly.type
_entity_poly.pdbx_seq_one_letter_code
_entity_poly.pdbx_strand_id
1 'polypeptide(L)'
;DFNEEIAMPLNLDFWIGLPDNQFDRVTNINPSKPNPLLPLLAKLPRFMLPGPMKFLLDFADTDKPVGAAFNNPPLGNNNNNEFEANSREWRKAEIPAANGHGTARALSKLYGVLANGGSRDGVHVLNPETIELGRQTQSDGKDLVLGHMHTRFGLGFMLGTKNVSMGPNPQSFGHGGAGGSL
;
A
#
# COMPACT_ATOMS: atom_id res chain seq x y z
N ASP A 1 1.98 -9.53 18.46
CA ASP A 1 2.17 -9.21 17.04
C ASP A 1 0.81 -9.05 16.33
N PHE A 2 0.81 -8.67 15.04
CA PHE A 2 -0.43 -8.44 14.28
C PHE A 2 -1.34 -9.69 14.25
N ASN A 3 -0.76 -10.86 14.11
CA ASN A 3 -1.53 -12.09 14.02
C ASN A 3 -2.25 -12.41 15.34
N GLU A 4 -1.52 -12.37 16.44
CA GLU A 4 -2.05 -12.72 17.78
C GLU A 4 -3.01 -11.66 18.32
N GLU A 5 -2.70 -10.39 18.10
CA GLU A 5 -3.45 -9.28 18.71
C GLU A 5 -4.65 -8.81 17.86
N ILE A 6 -4.60 -9.04 16.54
CA ILE A 6 -5.61 -8.51 15.62
C ILE A 6 -6.23 -9.60 14.76
N ALA A 7 -5.41 -10.35 14.00
CA ALA A 7 -5.95 -11.25 12.98
C ALA A 7 -6.70 -12.45 13.59
N MET A 8 -6.12 -13.11 14.58
CA MET A 8 -6.75 -14.24 15.26
C MET A 8 -8.02 -13.85 16.03
N PRO A 9 -8.01 -12.82 16.92
CA PRO A 9 -9.22 -12.43 17.65
C PRO A 9 -10.37 -12.00 16.73
N LEU A 10 -10.06 -11.36 15.62
CA LEU A 10 -11.04 -10.95 14.63
C LEU A 10 -11.35 -12.04 13.60
N ASN A 11 -10.70 -13.20 13.66
CA ASN A 11 -10.80 -14.25 12.66
C ASN A 11 -10.65 -13.69 11.23
N LEU A 12 -9.50 -13.02 10.97
CA LEU A 12 -9.18 -12.45 9.68
C LEU A 12 -8.41 -13.45 8.82
N ASP A 13 -8.85 -13.60 7.59
CA ASP A 13 -8.11 -14.29 6.53
C ASP A 13 -7.06 -13.32 5.94
N PHE A 14 -6.06 -12.96 6.77
CA PHE A 14 -5.04 -11.95 6.46
C PHE A 14 -3.76 -12.20 7.24
N TRP A 15 -2.62 -12.15 6.57
CA TRP A 15 -1.29 -12.39 7.13
C TRP A 15 -0.30 -11.31 6.72
N ILE A 16 0.60 -10.96 7.62
CA ILE A 16 1.86 -10.28 7.36
C ILE A 16 2.95 -11.31 7.65
N GLY A 17 3.67 -11.75 6.61
CA GLY A 17 4.44 -12.98 6.67
C GLY A 17 3.56 -14.21 6.47
N LEU A 18 3.51 -14.71 5.24
CA LEU A 18 2.62 -15.81 4.86
C LEU A 18 3.11 -17.15 5.42
N PRO A 19 2.30 -17.89 6.20
CA PRO A 19 2.67 -19.21 6.68
C PRO A 19 2.64 -20.26 5.55
N ASP A 20 3.46 -21.30 5.67
CA ASP A 20 3.68 -22.30 4.62
C ASP A 20 2.40 -22.98 4.14
N ASN A 21 1.44 -23.22 5.03
CA ASN A 21 0.17 -23.86 4.71
C ASN A 21 -0.84 -22.96 3.98
N GLN A 22 -0.49 -21.71 3.70
CA GLN A 22 -1.35 -20.77 2.98
C GLN A 22 -0.85 -20.45 1.56
N PHE A 23 0.33 -20.96 1.19
CA PHE A 23 0.94 -20.64 -0.12
C PHE A 23 0.06 -21.01 -1.32
N ASP A 24 -0.62 -22.14 -1.25
CA ASP A 24 -1.49 -22.63 -2.35
C ASP A 24 -2.74 -21.76 -2.56
N ARG A 25 -3.04 -20.87 -1.63
CA ARG A 25 -4.19 -19.96 -1.69
C ARG A 25 -3.84 -18.59 -2.29
N VAL A 26 -2.57 -18.30 -2.46
CA VAL A 26 -2.09 -16.99 -2.90
C VAL A 26 -1.80 -17.00 -4.39
N THR A 27 -2.41 -16.07 -5.12
CA THR A 27 -2.13 -15.88 -6.54
C THR A 27 -0.85 -15.06 -6.76
N ASN A 28 -0.18 -15.28 -7.89
CA ASN A 28 0.96 -14.49 -8.28
C ASN A 28 0.55 -13.09 -8.74
N ILE A 29 1.37 -12.11 -8.40
CA ILE A 29 1.30 -10.77 -8.96
C ILE A 29 1.96 -10.80 -10.34
N ASN A 30 1.23 -10.41 -11.36
CA ASN A 30 1.77 -10.27 -12.70
C ASN A 30 1.98 -8.78 -12.98
N PRO A 31 3.24 -8.30 -13.02
CA PRO A 31 3.50 -6.91 -13.35
C PRO A 31 2.99 -6.61 -14.76
N SER A 32 2.47 -5.41 -14.94
CA SER A 32 2.05 -4.95 -16.26
C SER A 32 3.23 -4.98 -17.23
N LYS A 33 2.98 -5.42 -18.46
CA LYS A 33 4.02 -5.38 -19.50
C LYS A 33 4.51 -3.95 -19.70
N PRO A 34 5.83 -3.72 -19.79
CA PRO A 34 6.36 -2.39 -20.04
C PRO A 34 5.76 -1.83 -21.33
N ASN A 35 5.35 -0.56 -21.29
CA ASN A 35 4.90 0.11 -22.51
C ASN A 35 6.08 0.23 -23.49
N PRO A 36 6.00 -0.34 -24.70
CA PRO A 36 7.11 -0.33 -25.65
C PRO A 36 7.50 1.07 -26.13
N LEU A 37 6.61 2.05 -25.96
CA LEU A 37 6.89 3.46 -26.26
C LEU A 37 7.68 4.18 -25.17
N LEU A 38 7.77 3.60 -23.97
CA LEU A 38 8.43 4.24 -22.84
C LEU A 38 9.89 4.63 -23.13
N PRO A 39 10.74 3.75 -23.72
CA PRO A 39 12.12 4.12 -24.05
C PRO A 39 12.24 5.24 -25.09
N LEU A 40 11.27 5.34 -26.01
CA LEU A 40 11.24 6.43 -27.00
C LEU A 40 10.82 7.74 -26.33
N LEU A 41 9.80 7.71 -25.52
CA LEU A 41 9.31 8.88 -24.79
C LEU A 41 10.34 9.39 -23.76
N ALA A 42 11.15 8.51 -23.17
CA ALA A 42 12.22 8.87 -22.26
C ALA A 42 13.33 9.74 -22.92
N LYS A 43 13.42 9.72 -24.26
CA LYS A 43 14.37 10.58 -25.01
C LYS A 43 13.88 12.01 -25.22
N LEU A 44 12.58 12.28 -24.95
CA LEU A 44 12.04 13.63 -25.10
C LEU A 44 12.46 14.51 -23.92
N PRO A 45 12.63 15.84 -24.14
CA PRO A 45 12.87 16.79 -23.06
C PRO A 45 11.76 16.70 -21.99
N ARG A 46 12.16 16.70 -20.70
CA ARG A 46 11.21 16.50 -19.59
C ARG A 46 10.03 17.49 -19.58
N PHE A 47 10.23 18.73 -20.07
CA PHE A 47 9.14 19.71 -20.11
C PHE A 47 8.01 19.33 -21.07
N MET A 48 8.31 18.50 -22.07
CA MET A 48 7.32 18.00 -23.04
C MET A 48 6.53 16.78 -22.54
N LEU A 49 6.96 16.15 -21.47
CA LEU A 49 6.34 14.93 -20.95
C LEU A 49 5.15 15.27 -20.04
N PRO A 50 4.02 14.54 -20.18
CA PRO A 50 2.92 14.60 -19.22
C PRO A 50 3.36 14.19 -17.81
N GLY A 51 2.66 14.69 -16.78
CA GLY A 51 2.95 14.36 -15.37
C GLY A 51 3.08 12.87 -15.07
N PRO A 52 2.12 12.03 -15.47
CA PRO A 52 2.21 10.57 -15.28
C PRO A 52 3.45 9.92 -15.90
N MET A 53 3.90 10.43 -17.06
CA MET A 53 5.10 9.92 -17.72
C MET A 53 6.37 10.33 -16.96
N LYS A 54 6.44 11.54 -16.45
CA LYS A 54 7.52 11.99 -15.59
C LYS A 54 7.64 11.11 -14.36
N PHE A 55 6.50 10.78 -13.74
CA PHE A 55 6.43 9.90 -12.59
C PHE A 55 6.96 8.49 -12.92
N LEU A 56 6.56 7.89 -14.05
CA LEU A 56 7.06 6.58 -14.47
C LEU A 56 8.57 6.56 -14.70
N LEU A 57 9.13 7.63 -15.29
CA LEU A 57 10.57 7.74 -15.48
C LEU A 57 11.30 7.91 -14.14
N ASP A 58 10.76 8.71 -13.23
CA ASP A 58 11.33 8.90 -11.89
C ASP A 58 11.23 7.61 -11.06
N PHE A 59 10.16 6.81 -11.24
CA PHE A 59 10.01 5.51 -10.59
C PHE A 59 11.07 4.49 -11.05
N ALA A 60 11.46 4.55 -12.32
CA ALA A 60 12.51 3.69 -12.86
C ALA A 60 13.94 4.13 -12.50
N ASP A 61 14.12 5.35 -12.00
CA ASP A 61 15.40 5.95 -11.65
C ASP A 61 15.64 5.89 -10.15
N THR A 62 16.54 5.02 -9.71
CA THR A 62 16.86 4.81 -8.28
C THR A 62 17.53 6.01 -7.61
N ASP A 63 18.01 7.00 -8.39
CA ASP A 63 18.54 8.26 -7.85
C ASP A 63 17.43 9.26 -7.51
N LYS A 64 16.20 8.96 -7.88
CA LYS A 64 15.01 9.75 -7.54
C LYS A 64 14.33 9.23 -6.27
N PRO A 65 13.72 10.12 -5.46
CA PRO A 65 13.05 9.69 -4.22
C PRO A 65 12.03 8.57 -4.41
N VAL A 66 11.23 8.64 -5.47
CA VAL A 66 10.24 7.60 -5.77
C VAL A 66 10.90 6.29 -6.17
N GLY A 67 11.92 6.32 -7.02
CA GLY A 67 12.66 5.12 -7.41
C GLY A 67 13.40 4.50 -6.23
N ALA A 68 14.07 5.29 -5.42
CA ALA A 68 14.75 4.83 -4.20
C ALA A 68 13.77 4.21 -3.20
N ALA A 69 12.58 4.81 -3.01
CA ALA A 69 11.59 4.32 -2.05
C ALA A 69 10.96 2.98 -2.46
N PHE A 70 10.70 2.79 -3.76
CA PHE A 70 9.97 1.60 -4.24
C PHE A 70 10.86 0.49 -4.82
N ASN A 71 12.13 0.76 -5.08
CA ASN A 71 13.06 -0.24 -5.63
C ASN A 71 14.16 -0.63 -4.63
N ASN A 72 13.91 -0.59 -3.33
CA ASN A 72 14.85 -1.03 -2.31
C ASN A 72 14.15 -1.91 -1.24
N PRO A 73 14.24 -3.25 -1.30
CA PRO A 73 14.91 -4.02 -2.36
C PRO A 73 14.21 -3.92 -3.72
N PRO A 74 14.93 -4.15 -4.82
CA PRO A 74 14.31 -4.11 -6.15
C PRO A 74 13.17 -5.12 -6.26
N LEU A 75 11.98 -4.65 -6.62
CA LEU A 75 10.81 -5.50 -6.88
C LEU A 75 10.81 -6.08 -8.32
N GLY A 76 11.97 -6.06 -8.99
CA GLY A 76 12.16 -6.64 -10.30
C GLY A 76 12.15 -8.18 -10.29
N ASN A 77 12.55 -8.78 -11.41
CA ASN A 77 12.73 -10.23 -11.46
C ASN A 77 13.98 -10.62 -10.66
N ASN A 78 13.81 -11.63 -9.82
CA ASN A 78 14.91 -12.26 -9.10
C ASN A 78 15.80 -13.09 -10.05
N ASN A 79 16.82 -13.76 -9.50
CA ASN A 79 17.75 -14.60 -10.26
C ASN A 79 17.06 -15.76 -11.01
N ASN A 80 15.85 -16.13 -10.64
CA ASN A 80 15.02 -17.15 -11.29
C ASN A 80 14.07 -16.57 -12.34
N ASN A 81 14.22 -15.29 -12.68
CA ASN A 81 13.33 -14.55 -13.58
C ASN A 81 11.87 -14.48 -13.08
N GLU A 82 11.68 -14.61 -11.79
CA GLU A 82 10.40 -14.48 -11.11
C GLU A 82 10.29 -13.08 -10.49
N PHE A 83 9.09 -12.47 -10.55
CA PHE A 83 8.85 -11.21 -9.86
C PHE A 83 9.03 -11.39 -8.35
N GLU A 84 9.91 -10.60 -7.73
CA GLU A 84 10.38 -10.80 -6.35
C GLU A 84 9.24 -10.93 -5.34
N ALA A 85 8.16 -10.15 -5.50
CA ALA A 85 6.99 -10.23 -4.64
C ALA A 85 6.24 -11.59 -4.70
N ASN A 86 6.58 -12.46 -5.67
CA ASN A 86 6.04 -13.82 -5.75
C ASN A 86 6.97 -14.84 -5.11
N SER A 87 8.20 -14.48 -4.77
CA SER A 87 9.15 -15.39 -4.15
C SER A 87 8.64 -15.87 -2.78
N ARG A 88 9.03 -17.08 -2.42
CA ARG A 88 8.67 -17.66 -1.12
C ARG A 88 9.25 -16.85 0.03
N GLU A 89 10.47 -16.40 -0.13
CA GLU A 89 11.23 -15.62 0.84
C GLU A 89 10.52 -14.29 1.12
N TRP A 90 10.14 -13.56 0.07
CA TRP A 90 9.44 -12.30 0.21
C TRP A 90 8.07 -12.45 0.86
N ARG A 91 7.32 -13.49 0.49
CA ARG A 91 5.99 -13.76 1.08
C ARG A 91 6.06 -14.15 2.55
N LYS A 92 7.12 -14.86 2.95
CA LYS A 92 7.33 -15.28 4.35
C LYS A 92 7.88 -14.17 5.24
N ALA A 93 8.57 -13.20 4.67
CA ALA A 93 9.09 -12.07 5.42
C ALA A 93 7.95 -11.24 6.04
N GLU A 94 8.14 -10.74 7.24
CA GLU A 94 7.20 -9.80 7.87
C GLU A 94 7.55 -8.38 7.45
N ILE A 95 6.90 -7.89 6.39
CA ILE A 95 7.08 -6.54 5.87
C ILE A 95 5.75 -5.80 5.92
N PRO A 96 5.36 -5.23 7.08
CA PRO A 96 4.03 -4.63 7.28
C PRO A 96 3.67 -3.56 6.25
N ALA A 97 4.67 -2.87 5.71
CA ALA A 97 4.47 -1.81 4.72
C ALA A 97 4.14 -2.31 3.31
N ALA A 98 4.34 -3.61 3.00
CA ALA A 98 4.32 -4.04 1.60
C ALA A 98 3.69 -5.42 1.33
N ASN A 99 3.79 -6.39 2.24
CA ASN A 99 3.48 -7.78 1.91
C ASN A 99 2.31 -8.40 2.67
N GLY A 100 1.32 -7.62 3.03
CA GLY A 100 0.07 -8.17 3.55
C GLY A 100 -0.62 -9.07 2.53
N HIS A 101 -0.97 -10.30 2.94
CA HIS A 101 -1.69 -11.29 2.13
C HIS A 101 -3.04 -11.54 2.76
N GLY A 102 -4.11 -11.39 2.01
CA GLY A 102 -5.44 -11.63 2.57
C GLY A 102 -6.56 -11.39 1.58
N THR A 103 -7.76 -11.49 2.08
CA THR A 103 -8.97 -11.27 1.30
C THR A 103 -9.51 -9.84 1.50
N ALA A 104 -10.21 -9.32 0.50
CA ALA A 104 -10.92 -8.04 0.61
C ALA A 104 -11.92 -8.06 1.80
N ARG A 105 -12.52 -9.23 2.09
CA ARG A 105 -13.43 -9.40 3.22
C ARG A 105 -12.72 -9.21 4.56
N ALA A 106 -11.51 -9.73 4.72
CA ALA A 106 -10.72 -9.57 5.93
C ALA A 106 -10.36 -8.09 6.16
N LEU A 107 -9.90 -7.41 5.11
CA LEU A 107 -9.58 -5.98 5.18
C LEU A 107 -10.82 -5.13 5.48
N SER A 108 -11.95 -5.41 4.81
CA SER A 108 -13.23 -4.75 5.10
C SER A 108 -13.68 -4.96 6.56
N LYS A 109 -13.45 -6.15 7.12
CA LYS A 109 -13.74 -6.43 8.53
C LYS A 109 -12.86 -5.61 9.46
N LEU A 110 -11.55 -5.54 9.20
CA LEU A 110 -10.60 -4.76 9.99
C LEU A 110 -10.95 -3.26 9.97
N TYR A 111 -11.15 -2.69 8.78
CA TYR A 111 -11.56 -1.29 8.66
C TYR A 111 -12.95 -1.03 9.26
N GLY A 112 -13.85 -2.02 9.18
CA GLY A 112 -15.14 -1.98 9.87
C GLY A 112 -15.03 -1.90 11.39
N VAL A 113 -14.01 -2.52 11.99
CA VAL A 113 -13.70 -2.36 13.43
C VAL A 113 -13.28 -0.94 13.72
N LEU A 114 -12.37 -0.38 12.92
CA LEU A 114 -11.91 1.01 13.09
C LEU A 114 -13.07 2.01 12.91
N ALA A 115 -13.91 1.81 11.92
CA ALA A 115 -15.07 2.66 11.66
C ALA A 115 -16.13 2.61 12.77
N ASN A 116 -16.17 1.52 13.55
CA ASN A 116 -17.05 1.34 14.70
C ASN A 116 -16.36 1.67 16.04
N GLY A 117 -15.38 2.56 16.04
CA GLY A 117 -14.72 3.01 17.27
C GLY A 117 -13.77 1.99 17.87
N GLY A 118 -13.21 1.09 17.04
CA GLY A 118 -12.15 0.17 17.43
C GLY A 118 -12.60 -1.12 18.09
N SER A 119 -13.92 -1.39 18.12
CA SER A 119 -14.47 -2.63 18.70
C SER A 119 -15.54 -3.23 17.80
N ARG A 120 -15.58 -4.55 17.71
CA ARG A 120 -16.62 -5.30 16.99
C ARG A 120 -16.72 -6.74 17.49
N ASP A 121 -17.94 -7.23 17.59
CA ASP A 121 -18.24 -8.63 17.96
C ASP A 121 -17.56 -9.08 19.28
N GLY A 122 -17.44 -8.18 20.25
CA GLY A 122 -16.77 -8.41 21.53
C GLY A 122 -15.24 -8.33 21.49
N VAL A 123 -14.63 -8.09 20.34
CA VAL A 123 -13.19 -7.88 20.17
C VAL A 123 -12.88 -6.38 20.19
N HIS A 124 -11.97 -5.98 21.06
CA HIS A 124 -11.46 -4.61 21.15
C HIS A 124 -10.04 -4.55 20.59
N VAL A 125 -9.83 -3.67 19.61
CA VAL A 125 -8.54 -3.49 18.92
C VAL A 125 -7.87 -2.17 19.32
N LEU A 126 -8.64 -1.07 19.29
CA LEU A 126 -8.16 0.28 19.63
C LEU A 126 -9.25 1.06 20.36
N ASN A 127 -8.84 1.99 21.20
CA ASN A 127 -9.76 2.96 21.77
C ASN A 127 -10.21 4.00 20.74
N PRO A 128 -11.43 4.52 20.82
CA PRO A 128 -11.91 5.57 19.92
C PRO A 128 -10.99 6.78 19.86
N GLU A 129 -10.44 7.19 21.01
CA GLU A 129 -9.51 8.32 21.13
C GLU A 129 -8.21 8.07 20.35
N THR A 130 -7.73 6.82 20.34
CA THR A 130 -6.54 6.43 19.57
C THR A 130 -6.81 6.52 18.06
N ILE A 131 -7.99 6.12 17.62
CA ILE A 131 -8.40 6.24 16.22
C ILE A 131 -8.50 7.71 15.82
N GLU A 132 -9.11 8.55 16.67
CA GLU A 132 -9.20 9.99 16.42
C GLU A 132 -7.81 10.65 16.37
N LEU A 133 -6.88 10.25 17.24
CA LEU A 133 -5.50 10.70 17.19
C LEU A 133 -4.82 10.25 15.88
N GLY A 134 -5.04 9.00 15.48
CA GLY A 134 -4.51 8.44 14.24
C GLY A 134 -4.99 9.18 12.98
N ARG A 135 -6.18 9.75 13.01
CA ARG A 135 -6.77 10.55 11.91
C ARG A 135 -6.36 12.02 11.90
N GLN A 136 -5.71 12.51 12.95
CA GLN A 136 -5.22 13.89 12.96
C GLN A 136 -4.16 14.08 11.89
N THR A 137 -4.26 15.19 11.15
CA THR A 137 -3.30 15.51 10.09
C THR A 137 -1.90 15.68 10.65
N GLN A 138 -0.99 14.84 10.22
CA GLN A 138 0.44 14.90 10.54
C GLN A 138 1.23 15.53 9.41
N SER A 139 0.82 15.29 8.16
CA SER A 139 1.42 15.93 6.99
C SER A 139 0.35 16.30 5.97
N ASP A 140 0.53 17.44 5.31
CA ASP A 140 -0.37 17.96 4.29
C ASP A 140 0.46 18.74 3.26
N GLY A 141 0.63 18.21 2.07
CA GLY A 141 1.45 18.84 1.05
C GLY A 141 1.79 17.95 -0.14
N LYS A 142 2.76 18.41 -0.92
CA LYS A 142 3.25 17.67 -2.10
C LYS A 142 4.16 16.53 -1.64
N ASP A 143 3.80 15.33 -2.01
CA ASP A 143 4.55 14.12 -1.71
C ASP A 143 5.62 13.90 -2.78
N LEU A 144 6.89 13.89 -2.38
CA LEU A 144 8.03 13.71 -3.29
C LEU A 144 8.12 12.27 -3.81
N VAL A 145 7.67 11.30 -3.02
CA VAL A 145 7.67 9.87 -3.37
C VAL A 145 6.54 9.56 -4.35
N LEU A 146 5.38 10.21 -4.19
CA LEU A 146 4.23 10.01 -5.07
C LEU A 146 4.15 11.04 -6.21
N GLY A 147 5.30 11.49 -6.72
CA GLY A 147 5.39 12.32 -7.92
C GLY A 147 4.79 13.72 -7.76
N HIS A 148 4.96 14.33 -6.61
CA HIS A 148 4.42 15.63 -6.24
C HIS A 148 2.90 15.72 -6.18
N MET A 149 2.20 14.57 -6.06
CA MET A 149 0.78 14.57 -5.73
C MET A 149 0.56 15.22 -4.37
N HIS A 150 -0.53 15.95 -4.23
CA HIS A 150 -0.93 16.47 -2.94
C HIS A 150 -1.53 15.33 -2.11
N THR A 151 -0.85 14.97 -1.04
CA THR A 151 -1.29 13.96 -0.07
C THR A 151 -1.50 14.58 1.30
N ARG A 152 -2.31 13.92 2.08
CA ARG A 152 -2.55 14.27 3.47
C ARG A 152 -2.58 12.98 4.28
N PHE A 153 -1.74 12.91 5.31
CA PHE A 153 -1.60 11.73 6.15
C PHE A 153 -1.87 12.05 7.62
N GLY A 154 -2.50 11.09 8.29
CA GLY A 154 -2.47 10.93 9.74
C GLY A 154 -1.37 9.96 10.15
N LEU A 155 -1.55 9.28 11.29
CA LEU A 155 -0.63 8.23 11.73
C LEU A 155 -0.95 6.91 11.01
N GLY A 156 -0.30 6.69 9.86
CA GLY A 156 -0.47 5.49 9.04
C GLY A 156 -1.71 5.48 8.13
N PHE A 157 -2.55 6.51 8.17
CA PHE A 157 -3.74 6.62 7.31
C PHE A 157 -3.60 7.76 6.31
N MET A 158 -4.00 7.49 5.07
CA MET A 158 -4.28 8.55 4.10
C MET A 158 -5.61 9.20 4.42
N LEU A 159 -5.65 10.53 4.37
CA LEU A 159 -6.82 11.36 4.62
C LEU A 159 -7.28 12.03 3.33
N GLY A 160 -8.56 12.35 3.24
CA GLY A 160 -9.10 13.07 2.09
C GLY A 160 -8.44 14.44 1.88
N THR A 161 -8.20 14.79 0.63
CA THR A 161 -7.79 16.12 0.18
C THR A 161 -8.91 16.76 -0.64
N LYS A 162 -8.74 18.02 -1.07
CA LYS A 162 -9.71 18.67 -1.96
C LYS A 162 -9.95 17.92 -3.28
N ASN A 163 -8.93 17.20 -3.76
CA ASN A 163 -8.95 16.55 -5.07
C ASN A 163 -9.11 15.03 -4.99
N VAL A 164 -8.87 14.44 -3.83
CA VAL A 164 -8.94 12.99 -3.61
C VAL A 164 -9.77 12.73 -2.38
N SER A 165 -10.96 12.15 -2.59
CA SER A 165 -11.84 11.74 -1.49
C SER A 165 -11.54 10.31 -1.07
N MET A 166 -11.51 10.04 0.24
CA MET A 166 -11.44 8.68 0.80
C MET A 166 -12.82 8.05 0.98
N GLY A 167 -13.89 8.78 0.62
CA GLY A 167 -15.28 8.31 0.74
C GLY A 167 -16.26 9.48 0.85
N PRO A 168 -17.56 9.20 0.94
CA PRO A 168 -18.59 10.24 1.04
C PRO A 168 -18.56 11.00 2.37
N ASN A 169 -18.03 10.39 3.42
CA ASN A 169 -17.87 11.05 4.71
C ASN A 169 -16.55 11.84 4.73
N PRO A 170 -16.55 13.15 5.07
CA PRO A 170 -15.33 13.95 5.17
C PRO A 170 -14.30 13.40 6.18
N GLN A 171 -14.75 12.58 7.10
CA GLN A 171 -13.91 11.93 8.11
C GLN A 171 -13.37 10.57 7.66
N SER A 172 -13.67 10.13 6.44
CA SER A 172 -13.16 8.87 5.91
C SER A 172 -11.63 8.89 5.81
N PHE A 173 -11.04 7.76 6.10
CA PHE A 173 -9.62 7.51 6.00
C PHE A 173 -9.39 6.12 5.39
N GLY A 174 -8.21 5.90 4.86
CA GLY A 174 -7.86 4.64 4.22
C GLY A 174 -6.39 4.60 3.84
N HIS A 175 -6.03 3.74 2.92
CA HIS A 175 -4.71 3.72 2.30
C HIS A 175 -4.77 3.07 0.93
N GLY A 176 -4.02 3.61 -0.03
CA GLY A 176 -3.82 2.99 -1.33
C GLY A 176 -2.61 2.08 -1.34
N GLY A 177 -2.59 1.11 -2.25
CA GLY A 177 -1.45 0.23 -2.43
C GLY A 177 -1.51 -0.51 -3.78
N ALA A 178 -0.52 -1.38 -4.03
CA ALA A 178 -0.42 -2.13 -5.28
C ALA A 178 -1.59 -3.13 -5.48
N GLY A 179 -2.22 -3.58 -4.39
CA GLY A 179 -3.36 -4.50 -4.42
C GLY A 179 -4.72 -3.82 -4.48
N GLY A 180 -4.77 -2.50 -4.45
CA GLY A 180 -6.01 -1.72 -4.43
C GLY A 180 -6.01 -0.61 -3.39
N SER A 181 -7.19 -0.21 -2.94
CA SER A 181 -7.38 0.83 -1.91
C SER A 181 -8.45 0.40 -0.90
N LEU A 182 -8.34 0.95 0.28
CA LEU A 182 -9.27 0.77 1.39
C LEU A 182 -9.80 2.11 1.83
#